data_faa34e634f14a26b68b7f6595255e867
#
_entry.id   faa34e634f14a26b68b7f6595255e867
#
_cell.length_a   1.000
_cell.length_b   1.000
_cell.length_c   1.000
_cell.angle_alpha   90.00
_cell.angle_beta   90.00
_cell.angle_gamma   90.00
#
_symmetry.space_group_name_H-M   'P 1'
#
loop_
_entity.id
_entity.type
_entity.pdbx_description
1 polymer ?
#
loop_
_entity_poly.entity_id
_entity_poly.type
_entity_poly.pdbx_seq_one_letter_code
_entity_poly.pdbx_strand_id
1 'polypeptide(L)'
;MWQFKTLINFDTFPTFTEEHFHDWINELTPLDEYKGYLLKRDDKFNLCGINGGKVRQCSKLVYDNLDYIRDNCNGGILTAAGLPSPQSAIVSAVAKYFGLKCVVTVPYYSDHLKDFNRVSISLAQKLGSTVYGVGNPNISGPEMDAKKLVQELGYFQIKFGMNGRDVMKTVANQVENIPNELENLVCIAGSGLSCLGVMMGIKKFNKKVKNVYAIYLSDYMNKNKKMWYDKLSDKEKYDGTLHMIKSEIPYQKKYKIDGGFKFDLTYESKAWDWMFKNIKPSLDTLFWVVGKKIYDLSVIEKINWNKSYYEQTLDVQRVTRMKTIEHGFF
;
A
#
# COMPACT_ATOMS: atom_id res chain seq x y z
N MET A 1 16.89 -24.06 2.98
CA MET A 1 17.44 -22.80 2.40
C MET A 1 16.51 -22.36 1.26
N TRP A 2 15.43 -21.62 1.55
CA TRP A 2 14.47 -21.17 0.54
C TRP A 2 14.84 -19.77 0.10
N GLN A 3 15.58 -19.67 -1.00
CA GLN A 3 15.79 -18.41 -1.68
C GLN A 3 14.52 -18.08 -2.49
N PHE A 4 13.61 -17.32 -1.91
CA PHE A 4 12.61 -16.64 -2.70
C PHE A 4 13.25 -15.43 -3.38
N LYS A 5 13.93 -15.65 -4.48
CA LYS A 5 14.06 -14.63 -5.52
C LYS A 5 12.69 -14.56 -6.20
N THR A 6 11.81 -13.72 -5.69
CA THR A 6 10.61 -13.37 -6.43
C THR A 6 11.06 -12.45 -7.56
N LEU A 7 11.56 -13.05 -8.63
CA LEU A 7 11.83 -12.33 -9.87
C LEU A 7 10.48 -11.89 -10.40
N ILE A 8 10.25 -10.58 -10.47
CA ILE A 8 9.11 -10.03 -11.18
C ILE A 8 9.32 -10.41 -12.65
N ASN A 9 8.53 -11.36 -13.13
CA ASN A 9 8.55 -11.71 -14.54
C ASN A 9 7.54 -10.81 -15.27
N PHE A 10 8.07 -9.83 -16.00
CA PHE A 10 7.25 -8.90 -16.77
C PHE A 10 6.72 -9.49 -18.07
N ASP A 11 7.35 -10.57 -18.57
CA ASP A 11 6.99 -11.22 -19.83
C ASP A 11 5.79 -12.14 -19.66
N THR A 12 5.55 -12.62 -18.44
CA THR A 12 4.43 -13.49 -18.08
C THR A 12 3.42 -12.78 -17.16
N PHE A 13 3.29 -11.47 -17.30
CA PHE A 13 2.34 -10.72 -16.48
C PHE A 13 0.91 -11.14 -16.85
N PRO A 14 0.06 -11.57 -15.87
CA PRO A 14 -1.26 -12.11 -16.16
C PRO A 14 -2.18 -11.02 -16.73
N THR A 15 -3.05 -11.44 -17.62
CA THR A 15 -4.14 -10.61 -18.14
C THR A 15 -5.40 -10.86 -17.31
N PHE A 16 -6.19 -9.84 -17.09
CA PHE A 16 -7.45 -9.93 -16.38
C PHE A 16 -8.46 -10.83 -17.11
N THR A 17 -9.05 -11.78 -16.37
CA THR A 17 -10.30 -12.47 -16.68
C THR A 17 -11.18 -12.45 -15.44
N GLU A 18 -12.49 -12.38 -15.60
CA GLU A 18 -13.41 -12.31 -14.44
C GLU A 18 -13.32 -13.53 -13.54
N GLU A 19 -13.33 -14.73 -14.15
CA GLU A 19 -13.25 -15.99 -13.42
C GLU A 19 -12.01 -16.05 -12.53
N HIS A 20 -10.84 -15.84 -13.11
CA HIS A 20 -9.57 -15.84 -12.37
C HIS A 20 -9.52 -14.72 -11.31
N PHE A 21 -10.11 -13.56 -11.59
CA PHE A 21 -10.11 -12.45 -10.63
C PHE A 21 -10.93 -12.77 -9.39
N HIS A 22 -12.12 -13.35 -9.54
CA HIS A 22 -12.98 -13.66 -8.40
C HIS A 22 -12.35 -14.69 -7.46
N ASP A 23 -11.71 -15.71 -7.97
CA ASP A 23 -10.98 -16.69 -7.16
C ASP A 23 -9.79 -16.04 -6.45
N TRP A 24 -8.95 -15.34 -7.20
CA TRP A 24 -7.76 -14.70 -6.70
C TRP A 24 -8.03 -13.65 -5.62
N ILE A 25 -9.00 -12.73 -5.85
CA ILE A 25 -9.26 -11.62 -4.93
C ILE A 25 -9.80 -12.08 -3.57
N ASN A 26 -10.49 -13.22 -3.54
CA ASN A 26 -11.09 -13.81 -2.35
C ASN A 26 -10.17 -14.83 -1.65
N GLU A 27 -9.03 -15.18 -2.25
CA GLU A 27 -8.07 -16.11 -1.66
C GLU A 27 -7.68 -15.67 -0.24
N LEU A 28 -7.84 -16.59 0.71
CA LEU A 28 -7.42 -16.37 2.10
C LEU A 28 -5.93 -16.64 2.23
N THR A 29 -5.19 -15.60 2.64
CA THR A 29 -3.76 -15.76 2.89
C THR A 29 -3.49 -16.65 4.10
N PRO A 30 -2.39 -17.44 4.09
CA PRO A 30 -2.13 -18.41 5.14
C PRO A 30 -1.77 -17.79 6.49
N LEU A 31 -1.81 -18.66 7.49
CA LEU A 31 -1.22 -18.44 8.80
C LEU A 31 0.08 -19.24 8.89
N ASP A 32 1.15 -18.58 9.34
CA ASP A 32 2.43 -19.22 9.63
C ASP A 32 2.72 -19.07 11.12
N GLU A 33 3.55 -19.96 11.67
CA GLU A 33 4.13 -19.78 13.00
C GLU A 33 5.56 -19.27 12.90
N TYR A 34 5.91 -18.28 13.70
CA TYR A 34 7.27 -17.75 13.79
C TYR A 34 7.61 -17.26 15.18
N LYS A 35 8.66 -17.84 15.78
CA LYS A 35 9.14 -17.51 17.14
C LYS A 35 8.06 -17.59 18.21
N GLY A 36 7.13 -18.53 18.09
CA GLY A 36 6.04 -18.74 19.02
C GLY A 36 4.87 -17.75 18.92
N TYR A 37 4.77 -17.03 17.80
CA TYR A 37 3.63 -16.18 17.44
C TYR A 37 2.98 -16.67 16.15
N LEU A 38 1.70 -16.37 15.96
CA LEU A 38 1.04 -16.54 14.70
C LEU A 38 1.29 -15.34 13.79
N LEU A 39 1.54 -15.59 12.51
CA LEU A 39 1.66 -14.58 11.46
C LEU A 39 0.51 -14.72 10.47
N LYS A 40 -0.34 -13.72 10.32
CA LYS A 40 -1.24 -13.63 9.17
C LYS A 40 -0.46 -13.09 7.98
N ARG A 41 -0.32 -13.88 6.95
CA ARG A 41 0.61 -13.65 5.84
C ARG A 41 -0.04 -12.92 4.66
N ASP A 42 -0.54 -11.70 4.89
CA ASP A 42 -1.15 -10.91 3.81
C ASP A 42 -0.13 -10.51 2.72
N ASP A 43 1.17 -10.56 3.07
CA ASP A 43 2.30 -10.46 2.13
C ASP A 43 2.40 -11.61 1.11
N LYS A 44 1.64 -12.69 1.28
CA LYS A 44 1.55 -13.79 0.30
C LYS A 44 0.59 -13.48 -0.84
N PHE A 45 -0.36 -12.57 -0.64
CA PHE A 45 -1.17 -12.08 -1.73
C PHE A 45 -0.30 -11.21 -2.65
N ASN A 46 -0.18 -11.61 -3.91
CA ASN A 46 0.75 -10.93 -4.83
C ASN A 46 0.24 -10.90 -6.27
N LEU A 47 0.74 -9.93 -7.01
CA LEU A 47 0.57 -9.77 -8.45
C LEU A 47 1.97 -9.65 -9.06
N CYS A 48 2.48 -10.76 -9.59
CA CYS A 48 3.82 -10.85 -10.19
C CYS A 48 4.95 -10.30 -9.32
N GLY A 49 4.93 -10.63 -8.02
CA GLY A 49 5.98 -10.24 -7.07
C GLY A 49 5.72 -8.90 -6.36
N ILE A 50 4.73 -8.12 -6.79
CA ILE A 50 4.24 -6.97 -6.04
C ILE A 50 3.16 -7.49 -5.09
N ASN A 51 3.34 -7.30 -3.78
CA ASN A 51 2.64 -8.06 -2.77
C ASN A 51 1.97 -7.21 -1.69
N GLY A 52 1.11 -7.89 -0.94
CA GLY A 52 0.47 -7.36 0.25
C GLY A 52 -1.01 -7.01 0.08
N GLY A 53 -1.67 -6.82 1.21
CA GLY A 53 -3.10 -6.50 1.26
C GLY A 53 -3.49 -5.26 0.45
N LYS A 54 -2.55 -4.32 0.22
CA LYS A 54 -2.81 -3.17 -0.64
C LYS A 54 -2.95 -3.52 -2.12
N VAL A 55 -2.33 -4.60 -2.59
CA VAL A 55 -2.56 -5.10 -3.95
C VAL A 55 -4.02 -5.55 -4.09
N ARG A 56 -4.51 -6.34 -3.12
CA ARG A 56 -5.91 -6.77 -3.07
C ARG A 56 -6.86 -5.58 -3.01
N GLN A 57 -6.58 -4.62 -2.13
CA GLN A 57 -7.38 -3.41 -1.98
C GLN A 57 -7.48 -2.61 -3.29
N CYS A 58 -6.34 -2.38 -3.95
CA CYS A 58 -6.28 -1.67 -5.22
C CYS A 58 -7.00 -2.43 -6.33
N SER A 59 -6.78 -3.73 -6.43
CA SER A 59 -7.41 -4.57 -7.46
C SER A 59 -8.93 -4.58 -7.32
N LYS A 60 -9.45 -4.71 -6.10
CA LYS A 60 -10.89 -4.64 -5.85
C LYS A 60 -11.47 -3.26 -6.17
N LEU A 61 -10.79 -2.19 -5.76
CA LEU A 61 -11.22 -0.82 -6.07
C LEU A 61 -11.31 -0.57 -7.58
N VAL A 62 -10.30 -1.03 -8.33
CA VAL A 62 -10.30 -0.87 -9.78
C VAL A 62 -11.37 -1.74 -10.44
N TYR A 63 -11.52 -2.99 -10.01
CA TYR A 63 -12.54 -3.89 -10.51
C TYR A 63 -13.96 -3.34 -10.32
N ASP A 64 -14.28 -2.86 -9.12
CA ASP A 64 -15.61 -2.30 -8.80
C ASP A 64 -15.95 -1.04 -9.61
N ASN A 65 -14.95 -0.41 -10.23
CA ASN A 65 -15.12 0.78 -11.05
C ASN A 65 -14.67 0.55 -12.51
N LEU A 66 -14.46 -0.69 -12.94
CA LEU A 66 -13.76 -0.98 -14.19
C LEU A 66 -14.51 -0.45 -15.42
N ASP A 67 -15.80 -0.68 -15.50
CA ASP A 67 -16.63 -0.19 -16.61
C ASP A 67 -16.67 1.35 -16.61
N TYR A 68 -16.85 1.95 -15.43
CA TYR A 68 -16.80 3.41 -15.30
C TYR A 68 -15.45 3.98 -15.75
N ILE A 69 -14.34 3.31 -15.38
CA ILE A 69 -12.98 3.73 -15.77
C ILE A 69 -12.80 3.64 -17.29
N ARG A 70 -13.30 2.56 -17.89
CA ARG A 70 -13.19 2.36 -19.35
C ARG A 70 -14.03 3.35 -20.14
N ASP A 71 -15.26 3.57 -19.70
CA ASP A 71 -16.25 4.35 -20.47
C ASP A 71 -16.16 5.85 -20.18
N ASN A 72 -15.81 6.24 -18.95
CA ASN A 72 -15.90 7.64 -18.52
C ASN A 72 -14.55 8.24 -18.10
N CYS A 73 -13.49 7.42 -17.94
CA CYS A 73 -12.19 7.90 -17.49
C CYS A 73 -11.06 7.61 -18.50
N ASN A 74 -11.39 7.65 -19.81
CA ASN A 74 -10.43 7.43 -20.91
C ASN A 74 -9.58 6.15 -20.75
N GLY A 75 -10.11 5.13 -20.06
CA GLY A 75 -9.44 3.88 -19.74
C GLY A 75 -8.18 4.06 -18.90
N GLY A 76 -8.13 5.08 -18.03
CA GLY A 76 -6.95 5.41 -17.25
C GLY A 76 -7.20 5.59 -15.77
N ILE A 77 -6.19 5.27 -14.97
CA ILE A 77 -6.14 5.52 -13.53
C ILE A 77 -4.94 6.39 -13.17
N LEU A 78 -5.08 7.17 -12.12
CA LEU A 78 -4.04 8.08 -11.64
C LEU A 78 -3.91 8.02 -10.12
N THR A 79 -2.68 8.07 -9.61
CA THR A 79 -2.42 8.14 -8.16
C THR A 79 -1.28 9.08 -7.81
N ALA A 80 -1.35 9.65 -6.62
CA ALA A 80 -0.23 10.31 -5.97
C ALA A 80 0.45 9.34 -4.99
N ALA A 81 1.77 9.35 -4.94
CA ALA A 81 2.53 8.51 -4.02
C ALA A 81 3.76 9.24 -3.45
N GLY A 82 4.09 9.00 -2.19
CA GLY A 82 5.40 9.40 -1.65
C GLY A 82 6.52 8.54 -2.25
N LEU A 83 7.73 9.06 -2.38
CA LEU A 83 8.88 8.35 -2.97
C LEU A 83 9.10 6.94 -2.37
N PRO A 84 9.08 6.77 -1.04
CA PRO A 84 9.27 5.45 -0.44
C PRO A 84 8.01 4.58 -0.44
N SER A 85 6.88 5.09 -0.95
CA SER A 85 5.60 4.38 -0.91
C SER A 85 5.58 3.23 -1.92
N PRO A 86 5.08 2.04 -1.59
CA PRO A 86 4.83 0.98 -2.56
C PRO A 86 3.64 1.26 -3.47
N GLN A 87 2.86 2.31 -3.20
CA GLN A 87 1.60 2.60 -3.90
C GLN A 87 1.81 2.83 -5.40
N SER A 88 2.91 3.51 -5.80
CA SER A 88 3.24 3.70 -7.22
C SER A 88 3.35 2.37 -7.97
N ALA A 89 4.12 1.43 -7.45
CA ALA A 89 4.27 0.11 -8.06
C ALA A 89 2.96 -0.72 -8.03
N ILE A 90 2.22 -0.65 -6.92
CA ILE A 90 0.96 -1.38 -6.75
C ILE A 90 -0.08 -0.91 -7.77
N VAL A 91 -0.31 0.40 -7.86
CA VAL A 91 -1.31 0.96 -8.79
C VAL A 91 -0.92 0.68 -10.23
N SER A 92 0.37 0.78 -10.56
CA SER A 92 0.89 0.46 -11.89
C SER A 92 0.70 -1.02 -12.26
N ALA A 93 0.94 -1.93 -11.32
CA ALA A 93 0.72 -3.36 -11.54
C ALA A 93 -0.76 -3.69 -11.78
N VAL A 94 -1.62 -3.09 -10.98
CA VAL A 94 -3.08 -3.26 -11.12
C VAL A 94 -3.57 -2.67 -12.43
N ALA A 95 -3.08 -1.49 -12.83
CA ALA A 95 -3.40 -0.90 -14.13
C ALA A 95 -3.01 -1.84 -15.27
N LYS A 96 -1.78 -2.37 -15.23
CA LYS A 96 -1.31 -3.33 -16.25
C LYS A 96 -2.16 -4.59 -16.29
N TYR A 97 -2.56 -5.12 -15.13
CA TYR A 97 -3.42 -6.30 -15.03
C TYR A 97 -4.78 -6.10 -15.71
N PHE A 98 -5.40 -4.93 -15.53
CA PHE A 98 -6.70 -4.61 -16.13
C PHE A 98 -6.60 -3.99 -17.54
N GLY A 99 -5.40 -3.84 -18.10
CA GLY A 99 -5.18 -3.23 -19.42
C GLY A 99 -5.47 -1.71 -19.45
N LEU A 100 -5.28 -1.02 -18.31
CA LEU A 100 -5.56 0.40 -18.16
C LEU A 100 -4.29 1.25 -18.31
N LYS A 101 -4.47 2.49 -18.76
CA LYS A 101 -3.42 3.52 -18.70
C LYS A 101 -3.17 3.90 -17.26
N CYS A 102 -1.93 4.26 -16.91
CA CYS A 102 -1.59 4.64 -15.55
C CYS A 102 -0.66 5.86 -15.49
N VAL A 103 -1.01 6.78 -14.60
CA VAL A 103 -0.19 7.94 -14.26
C VAL A 103 0.09 7.96 -12.76
N VAL A 104 1.34 8.26 -12.40
CA VAL A 104 1.76 8.39 -11.00
C VAL A 104 2.43 9.74 -10.80
N THR A 105 1.98 10.50 -9.81
CA THR A 105 2.65 11.74 -9.36
C THR A 105 3.45 11.46 -8.08
N VAL A 106 4.70 11.92 -8.04
CA VAL A 106 5.60 11.73 -6.91
C VAL A 106 6.34 13.02 -6.56
N PRO A 107 6.75 13.24 -5.30
CA PRO A 107 7.64 14.34 -4.98
C PRO A 107 8.95 14.24 -5.78
N TYR A 108 9.38 15.34 -6.38
CA TYR A 108 10.65 15.42 -7.07
C TYR A 108 11.68 16.17 -6.24
N TYR A 109 12.85 15.55 -6.06
CA TYR A 109 14.02 16.14 -5.44
C TYR A 109 15.23 15.91 -6.33
N SER A 110 15.86 16.98 -6.81
CA SER A 110 17.03 16.88 -7.69
C SER A 110 18.21 16.14 -7.05
N ASP A 111 18.41 16.28 -5.73
CA ASP A 111 19.65 15.89 -5.07
C ASP A 111 19.55 14.69 -4.11
N HIS A 112 18.35 14.13 -3.87
CA HIS A 112 18.12 13.15 -2.80
C HIS A 112 17.45 11.83 -3.23
N LEU A 113 17.41 11.52 -4.50
CA LEU A 113 16.95 10.22 -4.98
C LEU A 113 18.02 9.15 -4.70
N LYS A 114 18.13 8.73 -3.43
CA LYS A 114 18.90 7.55 -3.08
C LYS A 114 18.27 6.33 -3.76
N ASP A 115 19.09 5.38 -4.19
CA ASP A 115 18.68 4.29 -5.08
C ASP A 115 17.46 3.49 -4.60
N PHE A 116 17.30 3.30 -3.31
CA PHE A 116 16.16 2.54 -2.78
C PHE A 116 14.80 3.26 -2.87
N ASN A 117 14.78 4.61 -2.91
CA ASN A 117 13.54 5.38 -3.07
C ASN A 117 13.01 5.30 -4.51
N ARG A 118 13.87 4.89 -5.43
CA ARG A 118 13.55 4.74 -6.86
C ARG A 118 12.86 3.42 -7.18
N VAL A 119 12.98 2.39 -6.33
CA VAL A 119 12.49 1.04 -6.63
C VAL A 119 11.03 1.02 -7.04
N SER A 120 10.14 1.59 -6.23
CA SER A 120 8.71 1.60 -6.52
C SER A 120 8.38 2.42 -7.77
N ILE A 121 9.14 3.49 -8.03
CA ILE A 121 8.97 4.36 -9.19
C ILE A 121 9.46 3.65 -10.45
N SER A 122 10.63 3.02 -10.39
CA SER A 122 11.20 2.26 -11.51
C SER A 122 10.30 1.09 -11.90
N LEU A 123 9.74 0.41 -10.91
CA LEU A 123 8.74 -0.63 -11.15
C LEU A 123 7.48 -0.07 -11.82
N ALA A 124 7.00 1.09 -11.39
CA ALA A 124 5.85 1.74 -12.00
C ALA A 124 6.11 2.05 -13.49
N GLN A 125 7.28 2.61 -13.81
CA GLN A 125 7.67 2.86 -15.21
C GLN A 125 7.81 1.58 -16.02
N LYS A 126 8.44 0.55 -15.47
CA LYS A 126 8.59 -0.75 -16.14
C LYS A 126 7.25 -1.44 -16.38
N LEU A 127 6.26 -1.19 -15.53
CA LEU A 127 4.89 -1.65 -15.71
C LEU A 127 4.08 -0.81 -16.72
N GLY A 128 4.69 0.20 -17.34
CA GLY A 128 4.09 1.03 -18.38
C GLY A 128 3.42 2.30 -17.87
N SER A 129 3.64 2.69 -16.60
CA SER A 129 3.07 3.93 -16.08
C SER A 129 3.90 5.15 -16.46
N THR A 130 3.23 6.25 -16.77
CA THR A 130 3.85 7.58 -16.85
C THR A 130 4.04 8.13 -15.43
N VAL A 131 5.25 8.53 -15.09
CA VAL A 131 5.57 9.06 -13.76
C VAL A 131 5.96 10.54 -13.87
N TYR A 132 5.23 11.38 -13.14
CA TYR A 132 5.48 12.81 -13.03
C TYR A 132 6.09 13.18 -11.69
N GLY A 133 7.22 13.86 -11.71
CA GLY A 133 7.84 14.46 -10.53
C GLY A 133 7.30 15.87 -10.31
N VAL A 134 6.90 16.18 -9.08
CA VAL A 134 6.38 17.49 -8.69
C VAL A 134 7.30 18.16 -7.68
N GLY A 135 7.48 19.48 -7.80
CA GLY A 135 8.49 20.21 -7.05
C GLY A 135 8.22 20.39 -5.53
N ASN A 136 7.12 19.84 -5.01
CA ASN A 136 6.80 19.92 -3.58
C ASN A 136 7.19 18.61 -2.87
N PRO A 137 8.01 18.69 -1.80
CA PRO A 137 8.51 17.52 -1.09
C PRO A 137 7.43 16.76 -0.29
N ASN A 138 6.36 17.41 0.06
CA ASN A 138 5.28 16.81 0.83
C ASN A 138 4.29 16.10 -0.08
N ILE A 139 3.63 15.04 0.42
CA ILE A 139 2.61 14.29 -0.34
C ILE A 139 1.45 15.19 -0.83
N SER A 140 1.20 16.31 -0.15
CA SER A 140 0.21 17.30 -0.57
C SER A 140 0.46 17.89 -1.96
N GLY A 141 1.73 18.06 -2.36
CA GLY A 141 2.09 18.52 -3.70
C GLY A 141 1.68 17.51 -4.78
N PRO A 142 2.17 16.26 -4.73
CA PRO A 142 1.71 15.20 -5.63
C PRO A 142 0.20 15.01 -5.66
N GLU A 143 -0.50 15.14 -4.54
CA GLU A 143 -1.97 15.05 -4.49
C GLU A 143 -2.67 16.22 -5.19
N MET A 144 -2.13 17.44 -5.06
CA MET A 144 -2.66 18.61 -5.78
C MET A 144 -2.48 18.47 -7.29
N ASP A 145 -1.29 18.06 -7.73
CA ASP A 145 -1.03 17.90 -9.15
C ASP A 145 -1.76 16.68 -9.72
N ALA A 146 -1.94 15.63 -8.94
CA ALA A 146 -2.82 14.52 -9.30
C ALA A 146 -4.25 14.99 -9.59
N LYS A 147 -4.81 15.89 -8.78
CA LYS A 147 -6.16 16.45 -9.00
C LYS A 147 -6.25 17.24 -10.30
N LYS A 148 -5.22 18.05 -10.63
CA LYS A 148 -5.17 18.78 -11.90
C LYS A 148 -5.10 17.83 -13.09
N LEU A 149 -4.19 16.84 -13.03
CA LEU A 149 -4.03 15.84 -14.08
C LEU A 149 -5.29 14.97 -14.27
N VAL A 150 -6.04 14.69 -13.20
CA VAL A 150 -7.35 14.01 -13.30
C VAL A 150 -8.30 14.83 -14.15
N GLN A 151 -8.35 16.16 -13.96
CA GLN A 151 -9.21 17.04 -14.76
C GLN A 151 -8.75 17.13 -16.23
N GLU A 152 -7.43 17.16 -16.46
CA GLU A 152 -6.86 17.26 -17.79
C GLU A 152 -6.97 15.97 -18.60
N LEU A 153 -6.69 14.82 -17.95
CA LEU A 153 -6.64 13.50 -18.58
C LEU A 153 -7.98 12.77 -18.55
N GLY A 154 -8.89 13.19 -17.67
CA GLY A 154 -10.15 12.49 -17.42
C GLY A 154 -9.94 11.12 -16.74
N TYR A 155 -8.84 10.89 -16.02
CA TYR A 155 -8.54 9.60 -15.41
C TYR A 155 -9.22 9.41 -14.06
N PHE A 156 -9.45 8.16 -13.68
CA PHE A 156 -9.96 7.80 -12.36
C PHE A 156 -8.87 7.96 -11.29
N GLN A 157 -9.16 8.72 -10.23
CA GLN A 157 -8.18 8.97 -9.17
C GLN A 157 -8.22 7.89 -8.09
N ILE A 158 -7.12 7.16 -7.94
CA ILE A 158 -6.85 6.33 -6.76
C ILE A 158 -6.19 7.19 -5.71
N LYS A 159 -6.92 7.53 -4.65
CA LYS A 159 -6.45 8.39 -3.55
C LYS A 159 -5.25 7.78 -2.82
N PHE A 160 -4.40 8.63 -2.24
CA PHE A 160 -3.29 8.18 -1.41
C PHE A 160 -3.79 7.31 -0.25
N GLY A 161 -3.13 6.16 -0.05
CA GLY A 161 -3.55 5.18 0.95
C GLY A 161 -4.74 4.31 0.54
N MET A 162 -5.32 4.52 -0.67
CA MET A 162 -6.48 3.78 -1.18
C MET A 162 -7.71 3.92 -0.26
N ASN A 163 -8.01 5.16 0.15
CA ASN A 163 -9.07 5.44 1.10
C ASN A 163 -10.45 5.10 0.55
N GLY A 164 -11.13 4.14 1.17
CA GLY A 164 -12.50 3.75 0.83
C GLY A 164 -13.03 2.70 1.79
N ARG A 165 -14.34 2.72 2.06
CA ARG A 165 -14.99 1.75 2.96
C ARG A 165 -14.99 0.35 2.35
N ASP A 166 -15.23 0.25 1.06
CA ASP A 166 -15.26 -1.04 0.36
C ASP A 166 -13.88 -1.71 0.31
N VAL A 167 -12.82 -0.88 0.25
CA VAL A 167 -11.44 -1.34 0.38
C VAL A 167 -11.17 -2.00 1.74
N MET A 168 -11.74 -1.48 2.83
CA MET A 168 -11.62 -2.10 4.15
C MET A 168 -12.30 -3.46 4.23
N LYS A 169 -13.40 -3.66 3.51
CA LYS A 169 -14.10 -4.95 3.46
C LYS A 169 -13.23 -6.08 2.90
N THR A 170 -12.32 -5.79 1.97
CA THR A 170 -11.41 -6.80 1.42
C THR A 170 -10.42 -7.30 2.47
N VAL A 171 -9.97 -6.43 3.36
CA VAL A 171 -9.13 -6.81 4.51
C VAL A 171 -9.97 -7.55 5.55
N ALA A 172 -11.19 -7.09 5.80
CA ALA A 172 -12.11 -7.73 6.74
C ALA A 172 -12.36 -9.20 6.40
N ASN A 173 -12.48 -9.53 5.11
CA ASN A 173 -12.65 -10.92 4.67
C ASN A 173 -11.46 -11.82 5.04
N GLN A 174 -10.25 -11.27 5.10
CA GLN A 174 -9.04 -12.01 5.46
C GLN A 174 -8.99 -12.45 6.94
N VAL A 175 -9.90 -11.94 7.75
CA VAL A 175 -10.04 -12.33 9.17
C VAL A 175 -10.77 -13.68 9.31
N GLU A 176 -11.41 -14.17 8.29
CA GLU A 176 -12.18 -15.41 8.32
C GLU A 176 -11.37 -16.61 8.85
N ASN A 177 -10.14 -16.78 8.38
CA ASN A 177 -9.29 -17.91 8.74
C ASN A 177 -8.34 -17.70 9.92
N ILE A 178 -8.42 -16.57 10.66
CA ILE A 178 -7.68 -16.45 11.92
C ILE A 178 -8.36 -17.28 13.03
N PRO A 179 -7.67 -17.63 14.13
CA PRO A 179 -8.27 -18.29 15.27
C PRO A 179 -9.53 -17.58 15.78
N ASN A 180 -10.49 -18.35 16.32
CA ASN A 180 -11.72 -17.78 16.85
C ASN A 180 -11.49 -16.94 18.10
N GLU A 181 -10.45 -17.27 18.86
CA GLU A 181 -10.07 -16.59 20.09
C GLU A 181 -8.59 -16.20 20.05
N LEU A 182 -8.28 -14.96 20.37
CA LEU A 182 -6.91 -14.44 20.47
C LEU A 182 -6.84 -13.47 21.65
N GLU A 183 -5.78 -13.57 22.43
CA GLU A 183 -5.46 -12.56 23.45
C GLU A 183 -5.03 -11.24 22.79
N ASN A 184 -4.15 -11.33 21.78
CA ASN A 184 -3.58 -10.15 21.13
C ASN A 184 -3.56 -10.26 19.60
N LEU A 185 -3.86 -9.15 18.93
CA LEU A 185 -3.61 -8.96 17.51
C LEU A 185 -2.81 -7.68 17.31
N VAL A 186 -1.65 -7.77 16.66
CA VAL A 186 -0.76 -6.63 16.41
C VAL A 186 -0.72 -6.34 14.93
N CYS A 187 -0.95 -5.11 14.54
CA CYS A 187 -0.84 -4.66 13.15
C CYS A 187 -0.16 -3.30 13.03
N ILE A 188 0.53 -3.10 11.92
CA ILE A 188 1.08 -1.79 11.57
C ILE A 188 0.00 -0.88 11.02
N ALA A 189 -0.07 0.34 11.51
CA ALA A 189 -1.01 1.35 11.08
C ALA A 189 -0.32 2.45 10.25
N GLY A 190 0.04 2.16 9.00
CA GLY A 190 0.50 3.15 8.02
C GLY A 190 -0.61 4.15 7.71
N SER A 191 -1.44 3.93 6.68
CA SER A 191 -2.70 4.67 6.49
C SER A 191 -3.79 4.28 7.50
N GLY A 192 -3.69 3.17 8.22
CA GLY A 192 -4.63 2.61 9.20
C GLY A 192 -5.79 1.83 8.61
N LEU A 193 -5.98 1.88 7.31
CA LEU A 193 -7.10 1.19 6.66
C LEU A 193 -7.05 -0.34 6.83
N SER A 194 -5.87 -0.94 6.76
CA SER A 194 -5.73 -2.38 7.01
C SER A 194 -6.13 -2.72 8.45
N CYS A 195 -5.68 -1.94 9.43
CA CYS A 195 -6.04 -2.14 10.83
C CYS A 195 -7.56 -1.99 11.07
N LEU A 196 -8.18 -0.98 10.45
CA LEU A 196 -9.63 -0.80 10.50
C LEU A 196 -10.38 -1.96 9.85
N GLY A 197 -9.90 -2.42 8.68
CA GLY A 197 -10.46 -3.60 8.01
C GLY A 197 -10.36 -4.87 8.86
N VAL A 198 -9.23 -5.07 9.56
CA VAL A 198 -9.06 -6.18 10.51
C VAL A 198 -10.10 -6.09 11.62
N MET A 199 -10.29 -4.93 12.25
CA MET A 199 -11.30 -4.76 13.31
C MET A 199 -12.73 -5.00 12.81
N MET A 200 -13.05 -4.52 11.60
CA MET A 200 -14.33 -4.83 10.97
C MET A 200 -14.50 -6.34 10.74
N GLY A 201 -13.43 -7.02 10.33
CA GLY A 201 -13.43 -8.47 10.12
C GLY A 201 -13.61 -9.26 11.41
N ILE A 202 -12.96 -8.85 12.49
CA ILE A 202 -13.14 -9.43 13.83
C ILE A 202 -14.64 -9.41 14.21
N LYS A 203 -15.29 -8.27 14.02
CA LYS A 203 -16.74 -8.14 14.28
C LYS A 203 -17.56 -8.95 13.30
N LYS A 204 -17.26 -8.88 12.00
CA LYS A 204 -18.00 -9.60 10.93
C LYS A 204 -18.03 -11.12 11.16
N PHE A 205 -16.90 -11.70 11.55
CA PHE A 205 -16.74 -13.16 11.73
C PHE A 205 -16.87 -13.59 13.20
N ASN A 206 -17.36 -12.70 14.06
CA ASN A 206 -17.56 -12.95 15.51
C ASN A 206 -16.33 -13.56 16.21
N LYS A 207 -15.14 -13.07 15.84
CA LYS A 207 -13.89 -13.48 16.48
C LYS A 207 -13.73 -12.80 17.82
N LYS A 208 -13.27 -13.54 18.83
CA LYS A 208 -12.99 -13.04 20.17
C LYS A 208 -11.52 -12.63 20.26
N VAL A 209 -11.22 -11.38 19.96
CA VAL A 209 -9.89 -10.80 20.10
C VAL A 209 -9.94 -9.82 21.26
N LYS A 210 -9.15 -10.01 22.30
CA LYS A 210 -9.20 -9.15 23.51
C LYS A 210 -8.53 -7.80 23.26
N ASN A 211 -7.35 -7.80 22.67
CA ASN A 211 -6.56 -6.60 22.42
C ASN A 211 -6.14 -6.48 20.95
N VAL A 212 -6.37 -5.33 20.35
CA VAL A 212 -5.78 -4.96 19.06
C VAL A 212 -4.77 -3.84 19.28
N TYR A 213 -3.52 -4.07 18.90
CA TYR A 213 -2.44 -3.10 18.96
C TYR A 213 -2.17 -2.54 17.56
N ALA A 214 -2.52 -1.28 17.36
CA ALA A 214 -2.25 -0.55 16.13
C ALA A 214 -0.97 0.27 16.29
N ILE A 215 0.13 -0.21 15.70
CA ILE A 215 1.43 0.46 15.79
C ILE A 215 1.53 1.52 14.70
N TYR A 216 1.60 2.81 15.04
CA TYR A 216 1.69 3.90 14.08
C TYR A 216 3.06 4.60 14.10
N LEU A 217 3.44 5.19 12.96
CA LEU A 217 4.78 5.73 12.74
C LEU A 217 4.85 7.27 12.76
N SER A 218 3.73 7.96 12.70
CA SER A 218 3.68 9.43 12.72
C SER A 218 2.37 9.95 13.31
N ASP A 219 2.42 11.13 13.94
CA ASP A 219 1.25 11.74 14.59
C ASP A 219 0.16 12.15 13.59
N TYR A 220 0.53 12.46 12.36
CA TYR A 220 -0.43 12.68 11.26
C TYR A 220 -1.34 11.48 11.05
N MET A 221 -0.78 10.28 11.20
CA MET A 221 -1.54 9.04 11.09
C MET A 221 -2.54 8.88 12.24
N ASN A 222 -2.22 9.30 13.44
CA ASN A 222 -3.06 9.16 14.61
C ASN A 222 -4.38 9.96 14.51
N LYS A 223 -4.31 11.24 14.14
CA LYS A 223 -5.49 12.12 14.05
C LYS A 223 -6.53 11.62 13.05
N ASN A 224 -6.09 11.21 11.87
CA ASN A 224 -7.01 10.78 10.81
C ASN A 224 -7.71 9.45 11.13
N LYS A 225 -7.11 8.57 11.90
CA LYS A 225 -7.60 7.22 12.15
C LYS A 225 -8.56 7.10 13.29
N LYS A 226 -8.33 7.84 14.35
CA LYS A 226 -9.36 7.99 15.38
C LYS A 226 -10.65 8.48 14.73
N MET A 227 -10.55 9.47 13.84
CA MET A 227 -11.70 9.97 13.08
C MET A 227 -12.37 8.89 12.22
N TRP A 228 -11.63 7.98 11.60
CA TRP A 228 -12.21 6.89 10.81
C TRP A 228 -12.84 5.82 11.69
N TYR A 229 -12.18 5.45 12.79
CA TYR A 229 -12.72 4.51 13.76
C TYR A 229 -14.02 5.02 14.39
N ASP A 230 -14.04 6.31 14.74
CA ASP A 230 -15.22 6.96 15.31
C ASP A 230 -16.41 7.04 14.31
N LYS A 231 -16.12 6.98 13.00
CA LYS A 231 -17.13 6.92 11.94
C LYS A 231 -17.68 5.54 11.62
N LEU A 232 -17.09 4.48 12.16
CA LEU A 232 -17.67 3.15 12.04
C LEU A 232 -18.98 3.10 12.83
N SER A 233 -19.98 2.45 12.26
CA SER A 233 -21.22 2.16 12.99
C SER A 233 -20.94 1.19 14.14
N ASP A 234 -21.79 1.19 15.16
CA ASP A 234 -21.63 0.28 16.31
C ASP A 234 -21.64 -1.19 15.89
N LYS A 235 -22.32 -1.53 14.79
CA LYS A 235 -22.29 -2.88 14.20
C LYS A 235 -20.94 -3.28 13.59
N GLU A 236 -20.09 -2.31 13.32
CA GLU A 236 -18.76 -2.51 12.70
C GLU A 236 -17.62 -2.33 13.69
N LYS A 237 -17.89 -1.71 14.83
CA LYS A 237 -16.89 -1.51 15.88
C LYS A 237 -16.55 -2.85 16.53
N TYR A 238 -15.29 -3.03 16.72
CA TYR A 238 -14.71 -4.12 17.44
C TYR A 238 -15.01 -4.01 18.96
N ASP A 239 -15.34 -5.12 19.61
CA ASP A 239 -15.81 -5.13 20.99
C ASP A 239 -14.69 -5.19 22.05
N GLY A 240 -13.44 -5.47 21.65
CA GLY A 240 -12.29 -5.52 22.54
C GLY A 240 -11.60 -4.16 22.71
N THR A 241 -10.38 -4.20 23.23
CA THR A 241 -9.59 -2.99 23.49
C THR A 241 -8.66 -2.64 22.34
N LEU A 242 -8.80 -1.42 21.77
CA LEU A 242 -7.87 -0.88 20.78
C LEU A 242 -6.78 -0.05 21.47
N HIS A 243 -5.54 -0.47 21.29
CA HIS A 243 -4.35 0.23 21.76
C HIS A 243 -3.65 0.93 20.58
N MET A 244 -3.58 2.26 20.61
CA MET A 244 -2.85 3.05 19.64
C MET A 244 -1.44 3.33 20.16
N ILE A 245 -0.44 2.69 19.58
CA ILE A 245 0.95 2.76 20.04
C ILE A 245 1.82 3.47 19.02
N LYS A 246 2.50 4.54 19.45
CA LYS A 246 3.50 5.20 18.60
C LYS A 246 4.80 4.41 18.61
N SER A 247 5.33 4.10 17.45
CA SER A 247 6.65 3.49 17.33
C SER A 247 7.73 4.47 17.82
N GLU A 248 8.65 3.97 18.62
CA GLU A 248 9.85 4.72 19.03
C GLU A 248 10.83 4.93 17.86
N ILE A 249 10.73 4.06 16.83
CA ILE A 249 11.59 4.13 15.65
C ILE A 249 10.96 5.05 14.62
N PRO A 250 11.60 6.19 14.27
CA PRO A 250 11.05 7.16 13.32
C PRO A 250 10.71 6.56 11.96
N TYR A 251 9.70 7.14 11.29
CA TYR A 251 9.26 6.67 9.95
C TYR A 251 10.40 6.58 8.93
N GLN A 252 11.28 7.57 8.89
CA GLN A 252 12.38 7.66 7.92
C GLN A 252 13.48 6.64 8.17
N LYS A 253 13.65 6.18 9.43
CA LYS A 253 14.68 5.21 9.78
C LYS A 253 14.26 3.82 9.32
N LYS A 254 15.05 3.20 8.45
CA LYS A 254 14.90 1.77 8.16
C LYS A 254 15.37 0.96 9.34
N TYR A 255 14.63 -0.08 9.65
CA TYR A 255 14.93 -0.96 10.78
C TYR A 255 14.93 -2.42 10.31
N LYS A 256 16.09 -3.07 10.42
CA LYS A 256 16.25 -4.47 10.08
C LYS A 256 16.24 -5.31 11.35
N ILE A 257 15.46 -6.36 11.35
CA ILE A 257 15.45 -7.36 12.40
C ILE A 257 16.29 -8.53 11.93
N ASP A 258 17.22 -8.96 12.78
CA ASP A 258 18.04 -10.12 12.49
C ASP A 258 17.26 -11.42 12.77
N GLY A 259 17.45 -12.39 11.87
CA GLY A 259 16.90 -13.76 12.00
C GLY A 259 15.68 -14.04 11.13
N GLY A 260 15.79 -15.09 10.31
CA GLY A 260 14.79 -15.87 9.58
C GLY A 260 13.78 -15.11 8.73
N PHE A 261 12.77 -14.51 9.33
CA PHE A 261 11.72 -13.82 8.61
C PHE A 261 12.12 -12.40 8.21
N LYS A 262 11.87 -12.04 6.93
CA LYS A 262 12.21 -10.73 6.40
C LYS A 262 10.98 -9.83 6.41
N PHE A 263 10.84 -9.01 7.44
CA PHE A 263 9.82 -7.95 7.52
C PHE A 263 10.14 -6.76 6.63
N ASP A 264 9.11 -5.98 6.27
CA ASP A 264 9.32 -4.66 5.64
C ASP A 264 10.11 -3.74 6.59
N LEU A 265 11.18 -3.12 6.07
CA LEU A 265 12.12 -2.33 6.88
C LEU A 265 11.55 -0.98 7.37
N THR A 266 10.45 -0.53 6.78
CA THR A 266 9.84 0.77 7.10
C THR A 266 8.69 0.62 8.08
N TYR A 267 7.91 -0.45 7.94
CA TYR A 267 6.65 -0.65 8.64
C TYR A 267 6.68 -1.84 9.60
N GLU A 268 6.60 -3.06 9.07
CA GLU A 268 6.38 -4.27 9.86
C GLU A 268 7.50 -4.56 10.85
N SER A 269 8.76 -4.31 10.47
CA SER A 269 9.89 -4.53 11.37
C SER A 269 9.78 -3.74 12.68
N LYS A 270 9.21 -2.53 12.62
CA LYS A 270 9.04 -1.67 13.80
C LYS A 270 7.89 -2.14 14.69
N ALA A 271 6.81 -2.59 14.06
CA ALA A 271 5.68 -3.15 14.79
C ALA A 271 6.04 -4.50 15.42
N TRP A 272 6.81 -5.33 14.71
CA TRP A 272 7.35 -6.59 15.22
C TRP A 272 8.30 -6.36 16.40
N ASP A 273 9.24 -5.40 16.29
CA ASP A 273 10.16 -5.07 17.39
C ASP A 273 9.42 -4.66 18.66
N TRP A 274 8.40 -3.80 18.50
CA TRP A 274 7.55 -3.41 19.61
C TRP A 274 6.83 -4.63 20.22
N MET A 275 6.19 -5.46 19.40
CA MET A 275 5.49 -6.65 19.88
C MET A 275 6.43 -7.61 20.60
N PHE A 276 7.59 -7.89 20.01
CA PHE A 276 8.57 -8.82 20.59
C PHE A 276 9.13 -8.37 21.93
N LYS A 277 9.20 -7.05 22.18
CA LYS A 277 9.64 -6.48 23.47
C LYS A 277 8.54 -6.45 24.53
N ASN A 278 7.29 -6.34 24.13
CA ASN A 278 6.19 -6.02 25.05
C ASN A 278 5.19 -7.16 25.26
N ILE A 279 5.16 -8.15 24.37
CA ILE A 279 4.23 -9.28 24.44
C ILE A 279 5.05 -10.58 24.44
N LYS A 280 4.82 -11.44 25.44
CA LYS A 280 5.48 -12.74 25.49
C LYS A 280 5.02 -13.64 24.31
N PRO A 281 5.90 -14.50 23.77
CA PRO A 281 5.53 -15.47 22.75
C PRO A 281 4.36 -16.35 23.21
N SER A 282 3.32 -16.40 22.38
CA SER A 282 2.15 -17.25 22.55
C SER A 282 1.43 -17.38 21.20
N LEU A 283 0.87 -18.53 20.91
CA LEU A 283 0.01 -18.75 19.74
C LEU A 283 -1.36 -18.05 19.86
N ASP A 284 -1.67 -17.48 21.03
CA ASP A 284 -2.81 -16.58 21.21
C ASP A 284 -2.52 -15.13 20.76
N THR A 285 -1.31 -14.90 20.25
CA THR A 285 -0.87 -13.60 19.71
C THR A 285 -0.62 -13.71 18.22
N LEU A 286 -1.35 -12.92 17.46
CA LEU A 286 -1.25 -12.85 15.99
C LEU A 286 -0.64 -11.53 15.55
N PHE A 287 0.39 -11.60 14.71
CA PHE A 287 0.96 -10.47 13.99
C PHE A 287 0.46 -10.42 12.56
N TRP A 288 -0.10 -9.29 12.14
CA TRP A 288 -0.59 -9.10 10.78
C TRP A 288 0.50 -8.53 9.85
N VAL A 289 1.03 -9.37 8.97
CA VAL A 289 2.02 -8.97 7.95
C VAL A 289 1.28 -8.38 6.77
N VAL A 290 1.24 -7.06 6.65
CA VAL A 290 0.45 -6.34 5.64
C VAL A 290 1.01 -6.49 4.23
N GLY A 291 2.35 -6.50 4.10
CA GLY A 291 3.04 -6.61 2.82
C GLY A 291 4.51 -6.24 2.94
N LYS A 292 5.28 -6.55 1.93
CA LYS A 292 6.70 -6.30 1.89
C LYS A 292 7.08 -5.50 0.65
N LYS A 293 7.78 -4.40 0.86
CA LYS A 293 8.36 -3.66 -0.26
C LYS A 293 9.46 -4.48 -0.94
N ILE A 294 9.52 -4.39 -2.24
CA ILE A 294 10.62 -4.95 -3.01
C ILE A 294 11.81 -4.00 -2.84
N TYR A 295 12.86 -4.52 -2.19
CA TYR A 295 14.12 -3.79 -1.98
C TYR A 295 15.28 -4.37 -2.77
N ASP A 296 15.02 -5.37 -3.61
CA ASP A 296 16.07 -6.01 -4.40
C ASP A 296 16.45 -5.12 -5.57
N LEU A 297 17.54 -4.40 -5.40
CA LEU A 297 18.13 -3.53 -6.43
C LEU A 297 18.61 -4.30 -7.66
N SER A 298 18.89 -5.60 -7.54
CA SER A 298 19.29 -6.43 -8.69
C SER A 298 18.19 -6.55 -9.74
N VAL A 299 16.95 -6.41 -9.33
CA VAL A 299 15.81 -6.30 -10.26
C VAL A 299 15.81 -4.96 -11.00
N ILE A 300 16.45 -3.94 -10.43
CA ILE A 300 16.46 -2.56 -10.92
C ILE A 300 17.67 -2.25 -11.77
N GLU A 301 18.81 -2.89 -11.53
CA GLU A 301 20.04 -2.72 -12.33
C GLU A 301 19.83 -3.02 -13.81
N LYS A 302 18.81 -3.82 -14.14
CA LYS A 302 18.38 -4.08 -15.53
C LYS A 302 17.42 -3.03 -16.10
N ILE A 303 17.02 -2.04 -15.32
CA ILE A 303 16.16 -0.94 -15.80
C ILE A 303 17.08 0.18 -16.26
N ASN A 304 17.17 0.35 -17.58
CA ASN A 304 17.76 1.56 -18.15
C ASN A 304 16.93 2.75 -17.68
N TRP A 305 17.50 3.54 -16.78
CA TRP A 305 16.98 4.85 -16.44
C TRP A 305 17.05 5.73 -17.69
N ASN A 306 16.00 5.72 -18.47
CA ASN A 306 15.91 6.61 -19.62
C ASN A 306 16.00 8.06 -19.12
N LYS A 307 16.83 8.87 -19.78
CA LYS A 307 16.82 10.32 -19.64
C LYS A 307 15.40 10.91 -19.66
N SER A 308 14.46 10.23 -20.30
CA SER A 308 13.05 10.55 -20.33
C SER A 308 12.38 10.72 -18.96
N TYR A 309 12.86 10.06 -17.88
CA TYR A 309 12.34 10.32 -16.54
C TYR A 309 12.63 11.76 -16.09
N TYR A 310 13.87 12.23 -16.27
CA TYR A 310 14.27 13.58 -15.92
C TYR A 310 13.69 14.64 -16.88
N GLU A 311 13.59 14.30 -18.15
CA GLU A 311 12.99 15.17 -19.17
C GLU A 311 11.49 15.32 -18.96
N GLN A 312 10.75 14.22 -18.73
CA GLN A 312 9.31 14.25 -18.42
C GLN A 312 9.03 15.02 -17.12
N THR A 313 9.85 14.83 -16.07
CA THR A 313 9.68 15.58 -14.81
C THR A 313 10.00 17.08 -14.97
N LEU A 314 10.96 17.43 -15.80
CA LEU A 314 11.30 18.82 -16.11
C LEU A 314 10.21 19.49 -16.97
N ASP A 315 9.65 18.79 -17.92
CA ASP A 315 8.59 19.30 -18.79
C ASP A 315 7.28 19.54 -18.02
N VAL A 316 6.91 18.64 -17.11
CA VAL A 316 5.75 18.88 -16.24
C VAL A 316 6.00 20.03 -15.27
N GLN A 317 7.21 20.17 -14.72
CA GLN A 317 7.55 21.34 -13.89
C GLN A 317 7.47 22.65 -14.69
N ARG A 318 7.88 22.64 -15.97
CA ARG A 318 7.76 23.81 -16.84
C ARG A 318 6.30 24.11 -17.17
N VAL A 319 5.51 23.11 -17.54
CA VAL A 319 4.09 23.27 -17.82
C VAL A 319 3.31 23.74 -16.59
N THR A 320 3.58 23.16 -15.42
CA THR A 320 2.95 23.58 -14.15
C THR A 320 3.35 25.00 -13.77
N ARG A 321 4.63 25.39 -13.95
CA ARG A 321 5.08 26.78 -13.73
C ARG A 321 4.49 27.76 -14.74
N MET A 322 4.43 27.40 -16.02
CA MET A 322 3.81 28.23 -17.06
C MET A 322 2.32 28.42 -16.78
N LYS A 323 1.57 27.36 -16.49
CA LYS A 323 0.16 27.48 -16.12
C LYS A 323 -0.09 28.28 -14.84
N THR A 324 0.82 28.18 -13.85
CA THR A 324 0.76 29.02 -12.64
C THR A 324 1.03 30.49 -12.93
N ILE A 325 1.87 30.79 -13.93
CA ILE A 325 2.15 32.16 -14.37
C ILE A 325 0.99 32.70 -15.22
N GLU A 326 0.40 31.89 -16.10
CA GLU A 326 -0.74 32.26 -16.95
C GLU A 326 -2.05 32.45 -16.17
N HIS A 327 -2.23 31.74 -15.06
CA HIS A 327 -3.36 31.91 -14.13
C HIS A 327 -2.98 32.70 -12.88
N GLY A 328 -1.81 33.31 -12.90
CA GLY A 328 -1.31 34.11 -11.79
C GLY A 328 -1.97 35.46 -11.72
N PHE A 329 -2.62 35.67 -10.63
CA PHE A 329 -2.94 36.98 -10.01
C PHE A 329 -3.71 37.98 -10.89
N PHE A 330 -4.99 37.86 -10.85
CA PHE A 330 -5.87 39.02 -10.80
C PHE A 330 -6.80 38.87 -9.56
#